data_a32a6e419c4ea858cb58f91d3cf451b3
#
_entry.id   a32a6e419c4ea858cb58f91d3cf451b3
#
_cell.length_a   1.000
_cell.length_b   1.000
_cell.length_c   1.000
_cell.angle_alpha   90.00
_cell.angle_beta   90.00
_cell.angle_gamma   90.00
#
_symmetry.space_group_name_H-M   'P 1'
#
loop_
_entity.id
_entity.type
_entity.pdbx_description
1 polymer ?
#
loop_
_entity_poly.entity_id
_entity_poly.type
_entity_poly.pdbx_seq_one_letter_code
_entity_poly.pdbx_strand_id
1 'polypeptide(L)'
;MPEHVGFATKPELAGDMIEAALDAGVGADFAVGDEAYGINPELRRRREARGLPHVPGVASTTPVVVEAGTTTAAAAVEQAGVAWQTRSVETGATGLRRYDWAWIDLLDPAAGQARLLARRNRRTGEIAYYLTWTAEPVPLQTLVTVAGMRWRIEEIFQGAKELAGLDEHQVRTWTSWHRWTTLAMLAYAFLAITRTRETSRGETAMIPQTCNEIRHLLISAIAPHLDWRHRLRWSARRRRHQAIAKQLHNQRQLTSAT
;
A
#
# COMPACT_ATOMS: atom_id res chain seq x y z
N MET A 1 7.50 -22.30 -9.32
CA MET A 1 6.62 -21.32 -9.98
C MET A 1 5.89 -22.08 -11.07
N PRO A 2 4.59 -21.89 -11.27
CA PRO A 2 3.87 -22.53 -12.39
C PRO A 2 4.45 -22.07 -13.74
N GLU A 3 4.42 -22.95 -14.75
CA GLU A 3 5.04 -22.70 -16.07
C GLU A 3 4.43 -21.50 -16.82
N HIS A 4 3.16 -21.20 -16.54
CA HIS A 4 2.46 -20.07 -17.17
C HIS A 4 2.71 -18.72 -16.51
N VAL A 5 3.49 -18.65 -15.42
CA VAL A 5 3.82 -17.41 -14.72
C VAL A 5 5.20 -16.94 -15.18
N GLY A 6 5.21 -15.91 -16.02
CA GLY A 6 6.42 -15.22 -16.45
C GLY A 6 6.95 -14.23 -15.39
N PHE A 7 8.16 -13.73 -15.63
CA PHE A 7 8.69 -12.61 -14.87
C PHE A 7 7.96 -11.32 -15.28
N ALA A 8 7.55 -10.53 -14.28
CA ALA A 8 7.05 -9.18 -14.48
C ALA A 8 7.63 -8.25 -13.40
N THR A 9 7.90 -7.01 -13.79
CA THR A 9 8.36 -5.98 -12.86
C THR A 9 7.22 -5.51 -11.94
N LYS A 10 7.56 -4.86 -10.83
CA LYS A 10 6.53 -4.30 -9.92
C LYS A 10 5.57 -3.34 -10.62
N PRO A 11 6.01 -2.40 -11.48
CA PRO A 11 5.09 -1.54 -12.22
C PRO A 11 4.17 -2.29 -13.19
N GLU A 12 4.66 -3.31 -13.88
CA GLU A 12 3.84 -4.16 -14.77
C GLU A 12 2.76 -4.89 -13.97
N LEU A 13 3.15 -5.57 -12.88
CA LEU A 13 2.19 -6.22 -11.98
C LEU A 13 1.16 -5.24 -11.42
N ALA A 14 1.57 -4.03 -11.04
CA ALA A 14 0.65 -3.01 -10.56
C ALA A 14 -0.34 -2.58 -11.66
N GLY A 15 0.11 -2.43 -12.90
CA GLY A 15 -0.76 -2.14 -14.04
C GLY A 15 -1.80 -3.23 -14.24
N ASP A 16 -1.37 -4.49 -14.30
CA ASP A 16 -2.26 -5.64 -14.47
C ASP A 16 -3.29 -5.76 -13.34
N MET A 17 -2.86 -5.54 -12.10
CA MET A 17 -3.76 -5.56 -10.93
C MET A 17 -4.77 -4.41 -10.94
N ILE A 18 -4.37 -3.21 -11.32
CA ILE A 18 -5.25 -2.04 -11.44
C ILE A 18 -6.31 -2.30 -12.52
N GLU A 19 -5.90 -2.75 -13.70
CA GLU A 19 -6.82 -3.05 -14.80
C GLU A 19 -7.80 -4.16 -14.42
N ALA A 20 -7.32 -5.25 -13.84
CA ALA A 20 -8.17 -6.34 -13.37
C ALA A 20 -9.18 -5.88 -12.30
N ALA A 21 -8.78 -4.99 -11.40
CA ALA A 21 -9.67 -4.42 -10.39
C ALA A 21 -10.76 -3.54 -11.03
N LEU A 22 -10.38 -2.66 -11.96
CA LEU A 22 -11.32 -1.80 -12.68
C LEU A 22 -12.30 -2.63 -13.54
N ASP A 23 -11.80 -3.67 -14.21
CA ASP A 23 -12.63 -4.58 -15.01
C ASP A 23 -13.59 -5.42 -14.14
N ALA A 24 -13.21 -5.70 -12.91
CA ALA A 24 -14.08 -6.32 -11.91
C ALA A 24 -15.09 -5.34 -11.26
N GLY A 25 -15.13 -4.08 -11.71
CA GLY A 25 -16.06 -3.07 -11.22
C GLY A 25 -15.66 -2.43 -9.89
N VAL A 26 -14.39 -2.53 -9.49
CA VAL A 26 -13.90 -1.81 -8.30
C VAL A 26 -13.85 -0.32 -8.62
N GLY A 27 -14.67 0.48 -7.94
CA GLY A 27 -14.65 1.93 -8.03
C GLY A 27 -13.40 2.48 -7.35
N ALA A 28 -12.60 3.25 -8.10
CA ALA A 28 -11.43 3.94 -7.57
C ALA A 28 -11.40 5.38 -8.11
N ASP A 29 -11.37 6.35 -7.21
CA ASP A 29 -11.30 7.76 -7.59
C ASP A 29 -9.86 8.18 -7.94
N PHE A 30 -8.87 7.56 -7.29
CA PHE A 30 -7.45 7.85 -7.47
C PHE A 30 -6.57 6.62 -7.27
N ALA A 31 -5.46 6.55 -8.02
CA ALA A 31 -4.36 5.64 -7.72
C ALA A 31 -3.22 6.41 -7.03
N VAL A 32 -2.67 5.83 -5.98
CA VAL A 32 -1.48 6.36 -5.28
C VAL A 32 -0.38 5.31 -5.28
N GLY A 33 0.87 5.75 -5.19
CA GLY A 33 2.02 4.85 -5.16
C GLY A 33 3.26 5.55 -4.65
N ASP A 34 4.30 4.78 -4.38
CA ASP A 34 5.61 5.31 -4.08
C ASP A 34 6.40 5.62 -5.37
N GLU A 35 7.65 6.02 -5.19
CA GLU A 35 8.57 6.38 -6.26
C GLU A 35 8.79 5.25 -7.28
N ALA A 36 8.78 3.98 -6.85
CA ALA A 36 8.97 2.84 -7.74
C ALA A 36 7.88 2.73 -8.82
N TYR A 37 6.68 3.25 -8.53
CA TYR A 37 5.55 3.27 -9.46
C TYR A 37 5.39 4.62 -10.16
N GLY A 38 5.87 5.71 -9.57
CA GLY A 38 5.69 7.06 -10.08
C GLY A 38 6.50 7.39 -11.32
N ILE A 39 7.69 6.81 -11.43
CA ILE A 39 8.61 7.08 -12.54
C ILE A 39 8.35 6.22 -13.79
N ASN A 40 7.50 5.19 -13.71
CA ASN A 40 7.26 4.30 -14.84
C ASN A 40 6.25 4.91 -15.83
N PRO A 41 6.69 5.29 -17.06
CA PRO A 41 5.83 5.99 -18.02
C PRO A 41 4.75 5.07 -18.61
N GLU A 42 4.98 3.75 -18.69
CA GLU A 42 4.01 2.80 -19.18
C GLU A 42 2.84 2.64 -18.19
N LEU A 43 3.14 2.47 -16.90
CA LEU A 43 2.13 2.41 -15.86
C LEU A 43 1.30 3.71 -15.80
N ARG A 44 1.94 4.86 -16.04
CA ARG A 44 1.26 6.15 -16.12
C ARG A 44 0.28 6.16 -17.30
N ARG A 45 0.72 5.83 -18.51
CA ARG A 45 -0.13 5.78 -19.71
C ARG A 45 -1.31 4.81 -19.56
N ARG A 46 -1.10 3.64 -18.96
CA ARG A 46 -2.17 2.66 -18.69
C ARG A 46 -3.25 3.26 -17.78
N ARG A 47 -2.89 3.99 -16.74
CA ARG A 47 -3.85 4.67 -15.85
C ARG A 47 -4.61 5.79 -16.57
N GLU A 48 -3.90 6.63 -17.31
CA GLU A 48 -4.46 7.72 -18.10
C GLU A 48 -5.45 7.20 -19.16
N ALA A 49 -5.10 6.13 -19.87
CA ALA A 49 -5.98 5.49 -20.85
C ALA A 49 -7.29 4.94 -20.23
N ARG A 50 -7.26 4.58 -18.95
CA ARG A 50 -8.45 4.17 -18.19
C ARG A 50 -9.16 5.34 -17.50
N GLY A 51 -8.71 6.57 -17.72
CA GLY A 51 -9.23 7.77 -17.05
C GLY A 51 -9.06 7.76 -15.54
N LEU A 52 -8.09 6.98 -15.00
CA LEU A 52 -7.86 6.85 -13.56
C LEU A 52 -6.90 7.95 -13.08
N PRO A 53 -7.38 8.95 -12.31
CA PRO A 53 -6.54 9.96 -11.69
C PRO A 53 -5.48 9.34 -10.79
N HIS A 54 -4.30 9.97 -10.69
CA HIS A 54 -3.24 9.41 -9.88
C HIS A 54 -2.31 10.45 -9.26
N VAL A 55 -1.71 10.08 -8.11
CA VAL A 55 -0.79 10.91 -7.32
C VAL A 55 0.36 10.05 -6.77
N PRO A 56 1.22 9.48 -7.62
CA PRO A 56 2.38 8.74 -7.17
C PRO A 56 3.50 9.67 -6.70
N GLY A 57 4.29 9.22 -5.72
CA GLY A 57 5.55 9.84 -5.34
C GLY A 57 6.60 9.71 -6.44
N VAL A 58 7.51 10.68 -6.52
CA VAL A 58 8.66 10.65 -7.46
C VAL A 58 9.92 11.21 -6.80
N ALA A 59 11.09 10.87 -7.35
CA ALA A 59 12.36 11.40 -6.90
C ALA A 59 12.50 12.90 -7.22
N SER A 60 13.30 13.61 -6.45
CA SER A 60 13.69 14.99 -6.72
C SER A 60 14.35 15.19 -8.08
N THR A 61 15.02 14.16 -8.58
CA THR A 61 15.73 14.12 -9.86
C THR A 61 14.84 13.72 -11.05
N THR A 62 13.57 13.39 -10.83
CA THR A 62 12.64 12.98 -11.89
C THR A 62 12.49 14.09 -12.93
N PRO A 63 12.67 13.79 -14.23
CA PRO A 63 12.48 14.77 -15.29
C PRO A 63 11.00 15.19 -15.40
N VAL A 64 10.79 16.48 -15.52
CA VAL A 64 9.48 17.11 -15.75
C VAL A 64 9.58 18.16 -16.87
N VAL A 65 8.50 18.36 -17.59
CA VAL A 65 8.43 19.37 -18.67
C VAL A 65 7.58 20.54 -18.20
N VAL A 66 8.17 21.70 -18.12
CA VAL A 66 7.53 22.99 -17.79
C VAL A 66 7.66 23.93 -18.99
N GLU A 67 7.03 25.10 -18.96
CA GLU A 67 7.14 26.09 -20.07
C GLU A 67 8.58 26.44 -20.45
N ALA A 68 9.48 26.48 -19.46
CA ALA A 68 10.89 26.77 -19.68
C ALA A 68 11.69 25.59 -20.28
N GLY A 69 11.05 24.43 -20.50
CA GLY A 69 11.66 23.21 -21.03
C GLY A 69 11.75 22.07 -20.02
N THR A 70 12.59 21.09 -20.32
CA THR A 70 12.77 19.91 -19.45
C THR A 70 13.74 20.24 -18.31
N THR A 71 13.32 19.93 -17.08
CA THR A 71 14.11 20.12 -15.86
C THR A 71 13.84 19.01 -14.86
N THR A 72 14.43 19.03 -13.65
CA THR A 72 14.10 18.08 -12.59
C THR A 72 12.96 18.56 -11.71
N ALA A 73 12.27 17.65 -11.02
CA ALA A 73 11.19 18.01 -10.10
C ALA A 73 11.65 19.04 -9.03
N ALA A 74 12.86 18.87 -8.48
CA ALA A 74 13.43 19.81 -7.52
C ALA A 74 13.69 21.18 -8.14
N ALA A 75 14.36 21.23 -9.28
CA ALA A 75 14.71 22.48 -9.96
C ALA A 75 13.44 23.22 -10.45
N ALA A 76 12.41 22.50 -10.91
CA ALA A 76 11.13 23.11 -11.27
C ALA A 76 10.49 23.85 -10.10
N VAL A 77 10.45 23.22 -8.90
CA VAL A 77 9.86 23.85 -7.70
C VAL A 77 10.69 25.07 -7.24
N GLU A 78 12.02 24.98 -7.33
CA GLU A 78 12.91 26.08 -6.97
C GLU A 78 12.78 27.28 -7.93
N GLN A 79 12.83 27.02 -9.25
CA GLN A 79 12.77 28.04 -10.29
C GLN A 79 11.41 28.76 -10.37
N ALA A 80 10.32 28.01 -10.13
CA ALA A 80 8.97 28.58 -10.21
C ALA A 80 8.63 29.54 -9.08
N GLY A 81 9.44 29.66 -8.04
CA GLY A 81 9.16 30.52 -6.90
C GLY A 81 7.77 30.27 -6.26
N VAL A 82 7.40 29.01 -6.13
CA VAL A 82 6.03 28.57 -5.79
C VAL A 82 5.49 29.16 -4.49
N ALA A 83 4.21 29.52 -4.49
CA ALA A 83 3.50 29.94 -3.29
C ALA A 83 3.14 28.71 -2.42
N TRP A 84 3.80 28.55 -1.30
CA TRP A 84 3.54 27.50 -0.35
C TRP A 84 2.27 27.76 0.47
N GLN A 85 1.38 26.77 0.54
CA GLN A 85 0.15 26.82 1.32
C GLN A 85 0.17 25.76 2.42
N THR A 86 -0.01 26.15 3.68
CA THR A 86 -0.13 25.20 4.79
C THR A 86 -1.46 24.45 4.70
N ARG A 87 -1.42 23.13 4.55
CA ARG A 87 -2.60 22.27 4.49
C ARG A 87 -2.45 21.10 5.46
N SER A 88 -3.58 20.67 6.01
CA SER A 88 -3.66 19.42 6.78
C SER A 88 -3.94 18.26 5.85
N VAL A 89 -3.23 17.16 6.03
CA VAL A 89 -3.43 15.92 5.26
C VAL A 89 -4.37 15.08 6.03
N GLU A 90 -4.68 14.85 7.03
CA GLU A 90 -5.55 13.98 7.83
C GLU A 90 -5.14 13.99 9.31
N THR A 91 -6.06 13.60 10.14
CA THR A 91 -5.74 13.39 11.56
C THR A 91 -5.07 12.03 11.70
N GLY A 92 -3.75 12.00 11.88
CA GLY A 92 -3.03 10.79 12.25
C GLY A 92 -3.24 10.46 13.74
N ALA A 93 -2.75 9.30 14.18
CA ALA A 93 -2.81 8.87 15.59
C ALA A 93 -2.22 9.89 16.58
N THR A 94 -1.32 10.77 16.11
CA THR A 94 -0.65 11.82 16.91
C THR A 94 -1.21 13.24 16.64
N GLY A 95 -2.37 13.37 15.98
CA GLY A 95 -3.02 14.63 15.66
C GLY A 95 -2.88 15.09 14.20
N LEU A 96 -3.23 16.35 13.93
CA LEU A 96 -3.21 16.93 12.59
C LEU A 96 -1.79 17.03 12.02
N ARG A 97 -1.54 16.36 10.90
CA ARG A 97 -0.28 16.44 10.16
C ARG A 97 -0.33 17.63 9.20
N ARG A 98 0.35 18.72 9.54
CA ARG A 98 0.41 19.94 8.71
C ARG A 98 1.73 20.00 7.97
N TYR A 99 1.63 20.20 6.64
CA TYR A 99 2.76 20.43 5.73
C TYR A 99 2.50 21.67 4.91
N ASP A 100 3.55 22.23 4.33
CA ASP A 100 3.40 23.24 3.29
C ASP A 100 3.36 22.54 1.93
N TRP A 101 2.42 22.95 1.09
CA TRP A 101 2.16 22.38 -0.22
C TRP A 101 2.21 23.43 -1.30
N ALA A 102 2.72 23.05 -2.45
CA ALA A 102 2.70 23.85 -3.67
C ALA A 102 2.52 22.94 -4.87
N TRP A 103 2.08 23.49 -6.00
CA TRP A 103 2.01 22.77 -7.27
C TRP A 103 2.51 23.63 -8.41
N ILE A 104 2.88 22.97 -9.51
CA ILE A 104 3.27 23.57 -10.78
C ILE A 104 2.54 22.78 -11.87
N ASP A 105 1.94 23.49 -12.83
CA ASP A 105 1.37 22.85 -14.00
C ASP A 105 2.51 22.35 -14.91
N LEU A 106 2.34 21.13 -15.46
CA LEU A 106 3.30 20.50 -16.33
C LEU A 106 2.76 20.48 -17.76
N LEU A 107 3.65 20.58 -18.72
CA LEU A 107 3.35 20.34 -20.12
C LEU A 107 3.35 18.81 -20.36
N ASP A 108 2.17 18.22 -20.41
CA ASP A 108 1.99 16.80 -20.70
C ASP A 108 1.20 16.65 -22.00
N PRO A 109 1.64 15.78 -22.94
CA PRO A 109 0.91 15.52 -24.19
C PRO A 109 -0.40 14.78 -23.98
N ALA A 110 -0.64 14.16 -22.82
CA ALA A 110 -1.89 13.50 -22.51
C ALA A 110 -3.02 14.50 -22.25
N ALA A 111 -4.22 14.18 -22.73
CA ALA A 111 -5.41 14.96 -22.38
C ALA A 111 -5.64 14.90 -20.87
N GLY A 112 -5.90 16.07 -20.25
CA GLY A 112 -6.08 16.20 -18.79
C GLY A 112 -5.15 17.24 -18.18
N GLN A 113 -5.01 17.19 -16.87
CA GLN A 113 -4.16 18.11 -16.10
C GLN A 113 -3.04 17.37 -15.39
N ALA A 114 -1.82 17.57 -15.87
CA ALA A 114 -0.62 17.07 -15.22
C ALA A 114 -0.01 18.17 -14.35
N ARG A 115 0.34 17.84 -13.10
CA ARG A 115 0.96 18.77 -12.16
C ARG A 115 2.08 18.10 -11.37
N LEU A 116 3.08 18.88 -11.05
CA LEU A 116 4.06 18.54 -10.04
C LEU A 116 3.57 19.10 -8.70
N LEU A 117 3.20 18.24 -7.77
CA LEU A 117 2.82 18.59 -6.41
C LEU A 117 4.06 18.43 -5.51
N ALA A 118 4.36 19.43 -4.70
CA ALA A 118 5.45 19.41 -3.73
C ALA A 118 4.91 19.55 -2.31
N ARG A 119 5.46 18.75 -1.39
CA ARG A 119 5.15 18.77 0.04
C ARG A 119 6.40 19.05 0.83
N ARG A 120 6.44 20.14 1.58
CA ARG A 120 7.54 20.50 2.46
C ARG A 120 7.21 20.22 3.92
N ASN A 121 8.09 19.47 4.58
CA ASN A 121 8.00 19.26 6.01
C ASN A 121 8.39 20.56 6.73
N ARG A 122 7.48 21.10 7.52
CA ARG A 122 7.68 22.38 8.24
C ARG A 122 8.78 22.33 9.30
N ARG A 123 9.11 21.17 9.81
CA ARG A 123 10.13 20.99 10.85
C ARG A 123 11.52 20.74 10.26
N THR A 124 11.61 19.87 9.25
CA THR A 124 12.91 19.46 8.68
C THR A 124 13.26 20.22 7.41
N GLY A 125 12.30 20.88 6.76
CA GLY A 125 12.49 21.52 5.45
C GLY A 125 12.52 20.53 4.28
N GLU A 126 12.50 19.22 4.54
CA GLU A 126 12.53 18.17 3.51
C GLU A 126 11.34 18.28 2.57
N ILE A 127 11.58 18.13 1.25
CA ILE A 127 10.56 18.23 0.22
C ILE A 127 10.35 16.84 -0.42
N ALA A 128 9.10 16.41 -0.49
CA ALA A 128 8.66 15.25 -1.25
C ALA A 128 7.89 15.71 -2.49
N TYR A 129 8.04 14.98 -3.59
CA TYR A 129 7.49 15.33 -4.90
C TYR A 129 6.50 14.25 -5.36
N TYR A 130 5.46 14.68 -6.08
CA TYR A 130 4.44 13.79 -6.64
C TYR A 130 4.11 14.26 -8.05
N LEU A 131 4.06 13.34 -9.01
CA LEU A 131 3.50 13.59 -10.33
C LEU A 131 2.01 13.29 -10.28
N THR A 132 1.19 14.28 -10.54
CA THR A 132 -0.27 14.11 -10.52
C THR A 132 -0.83 14.23 -11.92
N TRP A 133 -1.85 13.44 -12.19
CA TRP A 133 -2.67 13.59 -13.39
C TRP A 133 -4.14 13.41 -13.02
N THR A 134 -4.98 14.26 -13.58
CA THR A 134 -6.45 14.19 -13.45
C THR A 134 -7.10 14.53 -14.78
N ALA A 135 -8.16 13.81 -15.16
CA ALA A 135 -8.91 14.11 -16.38
C ALA A 135 -9.55 15.50 -16.34
N GLU A 136 -10.13 15.85 -15.18
CA GLU A 136 -10.76 17.14 -14.92
C GLU A 136 -9.99 17.92 -13.84
N PRO A 137 -10.15 19.27 -13.80
CA PRO A 137 -9.54 20.09 -12.77
C PRO A 137 -10.00 19.70 -11.37
N VAL A 138 -9.05 19.53 -10.45
CA VAL A 138 -9.33 19.28 -9.04
C VAL A 138 -8.65 20.32 -8.15
N PRO A 139 -9.26 20.67 -6.99
CA PRO A 139 -8.65 21.58 -6.02
C PRO A 139 -7.35 21.02 -5.45
N LEU A 140 -6.40 21.90 -5.06
CA LEU A 140 -5.18 21.49 -4.36
C LEU A 140 -5.46 20.62 -3.13
N GLN A 141 -6.51 20.94 -2.37
CA GLN A 141 -6.87 20.17 -1.18
C GLN A 141 -7.18 18.68 -1.50
N THR A 142 -7.79 18.40 -2.64
CA THR A 142 -8.03 17.03 -3.10
C THR A 142 -6.71 16.29 -3.31
N LEU A 143 -5.76 16.87 -4.05
CA LEU A 143 -4.45 16.29 -4.29
C LEU A 143 -3.66 16.10 -2.99
N VAL A 144 -3.73 17.06 -2.08
CA VAL A 144 -3.12 16.98 -0.74
C VAL A 144 -3.68 15.80 0.06
N THR A 145 -5.00 15.65 0.07
CA THR A 145 -5.67 14.54 0.77
C THR A 145 -5.26 13.19 0.17
N VAL A 146 -5.30 13.08 -1.16
CA VAL A 146 -4.92 11.84 -1.87
C VAL A 146 -3.44 11.50 -1.65
N ALA A 147 -2.53 12.45 -1.75
CA ALA A 147 -1.10 12.23 -1.46
C ALA A 147 -0.88 11.73 -0.02
N GLY A 148 -1.69 12.19 0.93
CA GLY A 148 -1.66 11.75 2.32
C GLY A 148 -2.14 10.32 2.51
N MET A 149 -3.07 9.85 1.69
CA MET A 149 -3.61 8.48 1.77
C MET A 149 -2.56 7.40 1.47
N ARG A 150 -1.45 7.74 0.80
CA ARG A 150 -0.35 6.78 0.56
C ARG A 150 0.13 6.11 1.85
N TRP A 151 0.17 6.84 2.96
CA TRP A 151 0.61 6.29 4.24
C TRP A 151 -0.30 5.16 4.75
N ARG A 152 -1.56 5.14 4.37
CA ARG A 152 -2.51 4.10 4.79
C ARG A 152 -2.12 2.70 4.31
N ILE A 153 -1.42 2.57 3.18
CA ILE A 153 -0.96 1.26 2.72
C ILE A 153 0.07 0.66 3.68
N GLU A 154 0.93 1.50 4.27
CA GLU A 154 1.91 1.05 5.25
C GLU A 154 1.21 0.59 6.55
N GLU A 155 0.20 1.36 7.01
CA GLU A 155 -0.63 0.98 8.17
C GLU A 155 -1.40 -0.33 7.91
N ILE A 156 -1.92 -0.52 6.69
CA ILE A 156 -2.62 -1.75 6.29
C ILE A 156 -1.66 -2.94 6.31
N PHE A 157 -0.46 -2.81 5.73
CA PHE A 157 0.53 -3.88 5.74
C PHE A 157 1.00 -4.19 7.16
N GLN A 158 1.25 -3.18 7.98
CA GLN A 158 1.62 -3.37 9.37
C GLN A 158 0.50 -4.09 10.13
N GLY A 159 -0.74 -3.62 10.03
CA GLY A 159 -1.88 -4.27 10.67
C GLY A 159 -2.11 -5.70 10.18
N ALA A 160 -1.95 -5.98 8.89
CA ALA A 160 -2.07 -7.33 8.33
C ALA A 160 -0.97 -8.27 8.85
N LYS A 161 0.26 -7.78 9.04
CA LYS A 161 1.35 -8.53 9.67
C LYS A 161 1.06 -8.82 11.14
N GLU A 162 0.75 -7.81 11.92
CA GLU A 162 0.58 -7.92 13.37
C GLU A 162 -0.71 -8.68 13.77
N LEU A 163 -1.81 -8.50 13.03
CA LEU A 163 -3.12 -9.03 13.41
C LEU A 163 -3.55 -10.26 12.62
N ALA A 164 -3.03 -10.46 11.41
CA ALA A 164 -3.40 -11.57 10.53
C ALA A 164 -2.20 -12.44 10.09
N GLY A 165 -0.98 -12.15 10.56
CA GLY A 165 0.20 -12.97 10.30
C GLY A 165 0.64 -12.98 8.83
N LEU A 166 0.50 -11.87 8.10
CA LEU A 166 0.83 -11.78 6.67
C LEU A 166 2.29 -12.17 6.38
N ASP A 167 3.22 -11.95 7.29
CA ASP A 167 4.64 -12.25 7.18
C ASP A 167 5.07 -13.56 7.89
N GLU A 168 4.14 -14.30 8.49
CA GLU A 168 4.45 -15.52 9.22
C GLU A 168 4.54 -16.78 8.34
N HIS A 169 4.42 -16.64 7.01
CA HIS A 169 4.49 -17.76 6.08
C HIS A 169 5.89 -18.35 5.99
N GLN A 170 6.00 -19.65 6.27
CA GLN A 170 7.29 -20.38 6.32
C GLN A 170 7.50 -21.38 5.17
N VAL A 171 6.46 -21.69 4.40
CA VAL A 171 6.51 -22.69 3.32
C VAL A 171 6.85 -22.02 1.99
N ARG A 172 7.88 -22.50 1.30
CA ARG A 172 8.40 -21.89 0.06
C ARG A 172 7.74 -22.37 -1.24
N THR A 173 6.51 -22.88 -1.18
CA THR A 173 5.80 -23.28 -2.40
C THR A 173 4.88 -22.15 -2.87
N TRP A 174 4.81 -21.94 -4.19
CA TRP A 174 3.97 -20.91 -4.83
C TRP A 174 2.53 -20.95 -4.35
N THR A 175 1.89 -22.12 -4.43
CA THR A 175 0.48 -22.31 -4.02
C THR A 175 0.26 -22.00 -2.54
N SER A 176 1.18 -22.43 -1.67
CA SER A 176 1.07 -22.16 -0.23
C SER A 176 1.22 -20.68 0.08
N TRP A 177 2.15 -20.01 -0.58
CA TRP A 177 2.35 -18.58 -0.42
C TRP A 177 1.11 -17.77 -0.83
N HIS A 178 0.54 -18.04 -2.01
CA HIS A 178 -0.68 -17.39 -2.47
C HIS A 178 -1.87 -17.63 -1.54
N ARG A 179 -2.08 -18.86 -1.09
CA ARG A 179 -3.16 -19.18 -0.15
C ARG A 179 -2.99 -18.42 1.18
N TRP A 180 -1.78 -18.42 1.70
CA TRP A 180 -1.49 -17.72 2.95
C TRP A 180 -1.74 -16.24 2.86
N THR A 181 -1.14 -15.58 1.87
CA THR A 181 -1.30 -14.13 1.68
C THR A 181 -2.74 -13.72 1.44
N THR A 182 -3.49 -14.50 0.63
CA THR A 182 -4.91 -14.24 0.39
C THR A 182 -5.72 -14.37 1.68
N LEU A 183 -5.52 -15.42 2.46
CA LEU A 183 -6.24 -15.61 3.72
C LEU A 183 -5.87 -14.56 4.77
N ALA A 184 -4.60 -14.17 4.87
CA ALA A 184 -4.17 -13.11 5.77
C ALA A 184 -4.78 -11.76 5.38
N MET A 185 -4.80 -11.42 4.09
CA MET A 185 -5.45 -10.21 3.60
C MET A 185 -6.96 -10.20 3.85
N LEU A 186 -7.64 -11.32 3.62
CA LEU A 186 -9.08 -11.46 3.91
C LEU A 186 -9.37 -11.33 5.40
N ALA A 187 -8.55 -11.93 6.25
CA ALA A 187 -8.71 -11.82 7.71
C ALA A 187 -8.55 -10.37 8.18
N TYR A 188 -7.54 -9.67 7.66
CA TYR A 188 -7.36 -8.26 8.00
C TYR A 188 -8.48 -7.37 7.43
N ALA A 189 -8.92 -7.59 6.20
CA ALA A 189 -10.04 -6.87 5.60
C ALA A 189 -11.32 -7.04 6.42
N PHE A 190 -11.58 -8.24 6.93
CA PHE A 190 -12.72 -8.49 7.81
C PHE A 190 -12.64 -7.65 9.10
N LEU A 191 -11.46 -7.58 9.75
CA LEU A 191 -11.26 -6.74 10.93
C LEU A 191 -11.47 -5.26 10.62
N ALA A 192 -10.93 -4.78 9.51
CA ALA A 192 -11.03 -3.39 9.09
C ALA A 192 -12.49 -2.98 8.77
N ILE A 193 -13.24 -3.83 8.06
CA ILE A 193 -14.66 -3.62 7.75
C ILE A 193 -15.50 -3.62 9.03
N THR A 194 -15.23 -4.55 9.94
CA THR A 194 -15.95 -4.62 11.22
C THR A 194 -15.72 -3.37 12.03
N ARG A 195 -14.46 -2.89 12.13
CA ARG A 195 -14.13 -1.63 12.79
C ARG A 195 -14.88 -0.44 12.19
N THR A 196 -14.89 -0.34 10.85
CA THR A 196 -15.59 0.76 10.16
C THR A 196 -17.08 0.75 10.44
N ARG A 197 -17.71 -0.42 10.45
CA ARG A 197 -19.15 -0.57 10.77
C ARG A 197 -19.46 -0.20 12.20
N GLU A 198 -18.62 -0.56 13.17
CA GLU A 198 -18.78 -0.16 14.58
C GLU A 198 -18.65 1.36 14.75
N THR A 199 -17.65 1.96 14.11
CA THR A 199 -17.48 3.42 14.13
C THR A 199 -18.70 4.15 13.53
N SER A 200 -19.34 3.59 12.51
CA SER A 200 -20.52 4.17 11.86
C SER A 200 -21.81 4.03 12.68
N ARG A 201 -21.88 3.10 13.62
CA ARG A 201 -23.04 2.92 14.52
C ARG A 201 -23.15 3.98 15.61
N GLY A 202 -22.09 4.78 15.82
CA GLY A 202 -22.17 6.08 16.50
C GLY A 202 -22.71 6.07 17.92
N GLU A 203 -22.19 5.26 18.83
CA GLU A 203 -22.29 5.58 20.25
C GLU A 203 -21.29 6.71 20.57
N THR A 204 -21.80 7.93 20.62
CA THR A 204 -21.06 9.19 20.72
C THR A 204 -20.23 9.34 22.01
N ALA A 205 -20.30 8.39 22.93
CA ALA A 205 -19.67 8.46 24.25
C ALA A 205 -18.44 7.55 24.41
N MET A 206 -18.15 6.65 23.47
CA MET A 206 -17.05 5.70 23.57
C MET A 206 -16.01 5.87 22.47
N ILE A 207 -14.75 5.53 22.79
CA ILE A 207 -13.71 5.44 21.78
C ILE A 207 -13.98 4.23 20.88
N PRO A 208 -13.94 4.37 19.54
CA PRO A 208 -14.17 3.25 18.64
C PRO A 208 -13.19 2.09 18.89
N GLN A 209 -13.69 0.86 18.78
CA GLN A 209 -12.88 -0.34 18.93
C GLN A 209 -11.72 -0.39 17.93
N THR A 210 -10.57 -0.87 18.36
CA THR A 210 -9.43 -1.11 17.48
C THR A 210 -9.57 -2.47 16.79
N CYS A 211 -8.90 -2.66 15.64
CA CYS A 211 -8.84 -3.97 14.98
C CYS A 211 -8.29 -5.07 15.91
N ASN A 212 -7.34 -4.74 16.79
CA ASN A 212 -6.79 -5.68 17.75
C ASN A 212 -7.83 -6.11 18.80
N GLU A 213 -8.60 -5.20 19.32
CA GLU A 213 -9.68 -5.48 20.26
C GLU A 213 -10.76 -6.37 19.62
N ILE A 214 -11.21 -6.03 18.41
CA ILE A 214 -12.15 -6.84 17.63
C ILE A 214 -11.60 -8.24 17.42
N ARG A 215 -10.30 -8.38 17.08
CA ARG A 215 -9.62 -9.69 16.95
C ARG A 215 -9.69 -10.49 18.24
N HIS A 216 -9.42 -9.88 19.39
CA HIS A 216 -9.49 -10.56 20.68
C HIS A 216 -10.91 -11.02 21.02
N LEU A 217 -11.93 -10.18 20.78
CA LEU A 217 -13.32 -10.52 20.97
C LEU A 217 -13.74 -11.68 20.06
N LEU A 218 -13.39 -11.65 18.78
CA LEU A 218 -13.66 -12.74 17.84
C LEU A 218 -12.98 -14.04 18.24
N ILE A 219 -11.71 -14.01 18.63
CA ILE A 219 -11.00 -15.20 19.09
C ILE A 219 -11.69 -15.77 20.33
N SER A 220 -12.11 -14.92 21.26
CA SER A 220 -12.82 -15.36 22.47
C SER A 220 -14.20 -15.95 22.19
N ALA A 221 -14.87 -15.46 21.14
CA ALA A 221 -16.22 -15.94 20.76
C ALA A 221 -16.17 -17.22 19.90
N ILE A 222 -15.20 -17.31 18.98
CA ILE A 222 -15.12 -18.39 17.96
C ILE A 222 -14.23 -19.53 18.40
N ALA A 223 -13.15 -19.25 19.16
CA ALA A 223 -12.29 -20.29 19.69
C ALA A 223 -12.97 -20.91 20.92
N PRO A 224 -13.67 -22.04 20.77
CA PRO A 224 -14.11 -22.81 21.94
C PRO A 224 -12.85 -23.10 22.76
N HIS A 225 -12.97 -23.21 24.06
CA HIS A 225 -11.89 -23.53 25.00
C HIS A 225 -11.11 -24.75 24.49
N LEU A 226 -10.14 -24.49 23.59
CA LEU A 226 -9.28 -25.54 23.08
C LEU A 226 -8.54 -26.12 24.27
N ASP A 227 -8.95 -27.34 24.67
CA ASP A 227 -8.34 -28.10 25.72
C ASP A 227 -6.81 -28.04 25.54
N TRP A 228 -6.09 -27.67 26.60
CA TRP A 228 -4.63 -27.62 26.61
C TRP A 228 -4.00 -28.94 26.12
N ARG A 229 -4.64 -30.08 26.34
CA ARG A 229 -4.25 -31.39 25.82
C ARG A 229 -4.29 -31.43 24.28
N HIS A 230 -5.26 -30.77 23.65
CA HIS A 230 -5.30 -30.65 22.19
C HIS A 230 -4.12 -29.83 21.69
N ARG A 231 -3.79 -28.69 22.33
CA ARG A 231 -2.64 -27.86 22.00
C ARG A 231 -1.32 -28.62 22.14
N LEU A 232 -1.15 -29.41 23.18
CA LEU A 232 0.03 -30.23 23.37
C LEU A 232 0.16 -31.34 22.31
N ARG A 233 -0.92 -32.02 21.98
CA ARG A 233 -0.93 -33.05 20.90
C ARG A 233 -0.55 -32.42 19.55
N TRP A 234 -1.12 -31.24 19.23
CA TRP A 234 -0.78 -30.54 18.02
C TRP A 234 0.70 -30.10 17.99
N SER A 235 1.19 -29.53 19.06
CA SER A 235 2.60 -29.15 19.21
C SER A 235 3.54 -30.34 19.05
N ALA A 236 3.21 -31.48 19.67
CA ALA A 236 3.99 -32.69 19.55
C ALA A 236 3.99 -33.27 18.11
N ARG A 237 2.84 -33.21 17.43
CA ARG A 237 2.72 -33.62 16.01
C ARG A 237 3.59 -32.71 15.11
N ARG A 238 3.53 -31.42 15.30
CA ARG A 238 4.34 -30.46 14.54
C ARG A 238 5.83 -30.72 14.70
N ARG A 239 6.30 -30.90 15.94
CA ARG A 239 7.72 -31.13 16.24
C ARG A 239 8.21 -32.46 15.65
N ARG A 240 7.39 -33.54 15.66
CA ARG A 240 7.73 -34.80 15.00
C ARG A 240 7.86 -34.62 13.48
N HIS A 241 6.95 -33.90 12.86
CA HIS A 241 7.00 -33.61 11.42
C HIS A 241 8.24 -32.81 11.04
N GLN A 242 8.60 -31.80 11.84
CA GLN A 242 9.82 -31.04 11.66
C GLN A 242 11.09 -31.90 11.85
N ALA A 243 11.11 -32.79 12.81
CA ALA A 243 12.25 -33.71 13.02
C ALA A 243 12.45 -34.62 11.80
N ILE A 244 11.38 -35.21 11.28
CA ILE A 244 11.43 -36.05 10.07
C ILE A 244 11.92 -35.22 8.86
N ALA A 245 11.39 -34.02 8.65
CA ALA A 245 11.83 -33.14 7.56
C ALA A 245 13.32 -32.81 7.67
N LYS A 246 13.80 -32.53 8.88
CA LYS A 246 15.22 -32.27 9.15
C LYS A 246 16.10 -33.47 8.84
N GLN A 247 15.67 -34.68 9.25
CA GLN A 247 16.41 -35.92 8.95
C GLN A 247 16.49 -36.18 7.44
N LEU A 248 15.38 -36.04 6.72
CA LEU A 248 15.34 -36.23 5.27
C LEU A 248 16.21 -35.21 4.54
N HIS A 249 16.21 -33.93 5.01
CA HIS A 249 17.07 -32.90 4.46
C HIS A 249 18.57 -33.22 4.65
N ASN A 250 18.96 -33.64 5.87
CA ASN A 250 20.33 -34.03 6.17
C ASN A 250 20.77 -35.26 5.34
N GLN A 251 19.91 -36.27 5.18
CA GLN A 251 20.19 -37.43 4.35
C GLN A 251 20.44 -37.06 2.88
N ARG A 252 19.61 -36.17 2.32
CA ARG A 252 19.79 -35.65 0.95
C ARG A 252 21.10 -34.88 0.77
N GLN A 253 21.51 -34.10 1.76
CA GLN A 253 22.80 -33.41 1.70
C GLN A 253 23.98 -34.38 1.73
N LEU A 254 23.91 -35.43 2.51
CA LEU A 254 24.96 -36.46 2.55
C LEU A 254 25.03 -37.27 1.24
N THR A 255 23.90 -37.62 0.62
CA THR A 255 23.86 -38.32 -0.68
C THR A 255 24.23 -37.42 -1.88
N SER A 256 24.17 -36.11 -1.78
CA SER A 256 24.59 -35.17 -2.84
C SER A 256 26.07 -34.77 -2.73
N ALA A 257 26.76 -35.17 -1.65
CA ALA A 257 28.19 -34.88 -1.42
C ALA A 257 29.09 -36.09 -1.71
N THR A 258 28.51 -37.23 -2.09
CA THR A 258 29.19 -38.41 -2.64
C THR A 258 28.97 -38.52 -4.14
#